data_c1c51746e97c62f2c6d7aa6707865159
#
_entry.id   c1c51746e97c62f2c6d7aa6707865159
#
_cell.length_a   1.000
_cell.length_b   1.000
_cell.length_c   1.000
_cell.angle_alpha   90.00
_cell.angle_beta   90.00
_cell.angle_gamma   90.00
#
_symmetry.space_group_name_H-M   'P 1'
#
loop_
_entity.id
_entity.type
_entity.pdbx_description
1 polymer ?
#
loop_
_entity_poly.entity_id
_entity_poly.type
_entity_poly.pdbx_seq_one_letter_code
_entity_poly.pdbx_strand_id
1 'polypeptide(L)'
;MSRQRITALIAVAVLIGSLLAACGSRGEPGREPLTVYSGRSEQLIAGLLEKFTAETGIVVQARYGDSAELAAQLLEEGAASPAQVFFAQDAGALGAVDEAGLFGPLPDKVADAIPAAYRSPAGTWTGVSGRVRVIAYDGEAVPAAEVPRSIFDLTEPRWKGQVALAPTNASFQAFVTAMRVSEGDQVTKQWLERLVDNDVQKFEKNALILDAVNAGQVELGLINHYYWYEKAAEVGKSAMRAQIAFTAPGDPGSLVNVAGVGILASASGSTDAARFVEWLLSAPIQQWFVTNTYEYALLPSVPPAEGLPPLDSLRGPDVALDDLASLPATLAMLEDVGLR
;
A
#
# COMPACT_ATOMS: atom_id res chain seq x y z
N MET A 1 -21.19 58.05 -46.25
CA MET A 1 -21.22 56.74 -45.56
C MET A 1 -20.13 56.73 -44.53
N SER A 2 -20.48 56.57 -43.37
CA SER A 2 -20.20 57.23 -42.11
C SER A 2 -19.00 56.65 -41.35
N ARG A 3 -18.20 57.57 -40.79
CA ARG A 3 -17.04 57.31 -39.91
C ARG A 3 -17.35 56.55 -38.60
N GLN A 4 -18.62 56.17 -38.39
CA GLN A 4 -19.10 55.50 -37.15
C GLN A 4 -18.99 53.98 -37.18
N ARG A 5 -18.65 53.34 -38.30
CA ARG A 5 -18.55 51.85 -38.40
C ARG A 5 -17.13 51.31 -38.19
N ILE A 6 -16.11 52.16 -38.11
CA ILE A 6 -14.71 51.73 -37.93
C ILE A 6 -14.33 51.70 -36.44
N THR A 7 -14.98 52.51 -35.59
CA THR A 7 -14.71 52.56 -34.13
C THR A 7 -15.29 51.38 -33.34
N ALA A 8 -16.29 50.67 -33.88
CA ALA A 8 -16.91 49.54 -33.17
C ALA A 8 -16.14 48.21 -33.35
N LEU A 9 -15.27 48.08 -34.34
CA LEU A 9 -14.51 46.87 -34.62
C LEU A 9 -13.20 46.77 -33.83
N ILE A 10 -12.67 47.90 -33.31
CA ILE A 10 -11.44 47.90 -32.50
C ILE A 10 -11.71 47.65 -31.03
N ALA A 11 -12.92 47.95 -30.55
CA ALA A 11 -13.30 47.71 -29.14
C ALA A 11 -13.60 46.25 -28.79
N VAL A 12 -13.94 45.42 -29.79
CA VAL A 12 -14.24 44.00 -29.61
C VAL A 12 -12.96 43.14 -29.61
N ALA A 13 -11.89 43.60 -30.27
CA ALA A 13 -10.62 42.86 -30.35
C ALA A 13 -9.78 42.96 -29.04
N VAL A 14 -10.03 43.95 -28.17
CA VAL A 14 -9.30 44.11 -26.91
C VAL A 14 -9.94 43.36 -25.73
N LEU A 15 -11.24 42.99 -25.82
CA LEU A 15 -11.93 42.24 -24.75
C LEU A 15 -11.79 40.70 -24.85
N ILE A 16 -11.29 40.16 -25.97
CA ILE A 16 -11.05 38.71 -26.13
C ILE A 16 -9.64 38.31 -25.69
N GLY A 17 -8.73 39.27 -25.51
CA GLY A 17 -7.34 39.01 -25.08
C GLY A 17 -7.16 38.78 -23.57
N SER A 18 -8.19 39.00 -22.71
CA SER A 18 -8.02 39.01 -21.26
C SER A 18 -8.64 37.82 -20.52
N LEU A 19 -9.12 36.79 -21.20
CA LEU A 19 -9.81 35.62 -20.61
C LEU A 19 -9.05 34.30 -20.74
N LEU A 20 -7.76 34.33 -21.13
CA LEU A 20 -6.91 33.12 -21.22
C LEU A 20 -5.79 33.05 -20.17
N ALA A 21 -5.90 33.81 -19.08
CA ALA A 21 -4.90 33.82 -18.02
C ALA A 21 -5.50 33.37 -16.67
N ALA A 22 -6.11 32.18 -16.62
CA ALA A 22 -6.42 31.55 -15.33
C ALA A 22 -6.68 30.07 -15.53
N CYS A 23 -5.63 29.28 -15.53
CA CYS A 23 -5.47 27.90 -15.05
C CYS A 23 -4.09 27.41 -15.51
N GLY A 24 -3.04 28.00 -14.97
CA GLY A 24 -1.67 27.54 -15.15
C GLY A 24 -1.22 26.85 -13.87
N SER A 25 -1.21 25.54 -13.85
CA SER A 25 -0.38 24.77 -12.92
C SER A 25 1.06 25.33 -13.01
N ARG A 26 1.63 25.73 -11.86
CA ARG A 26 2.98 26.26 -11.74
C ARG A 26 4.02 25.15 -11.93
N GLY A 27 4.17 24.66 -13.17
CA GLY A 27 5.37 23.94 -13.58
C GLY A 27 6.28 24.86 -14.38
N GLU A 28 7.58 24.66 -14.36
CA GLU A 28 8.49 25.37 -15.25
C GLU A 28 8.07 25.09 -16.71
N PRO A 29 7.97 26.12 -17.57
CA PRO A 29 7.57 25.93 -18.96
C PRO A 29 8.58 25.04 -19.69
N GLY A 30 8.16 23.82 -20.08
CA GLY A 30 8.98 22.90 -20.88
C GLY A 30 9.47 21.66 -20.16
N ARG A 31 9.12 21.46 -18.87
CA ARG A 31 9.46 20.22 -18.13
C ARG A 31 8.34 19.20 -18.29
N GLU A 32 8.65 18.00 -18.81
CA GLU A 32 7.71 16.89 -18.88
C GLU A 32 7.32 16.44 -17.47
N PRO A 33 6.05 16.09 -17.21
CA PRO A 33 5.62 15.56 -15.92
C PRO A 33 6.32 14.26 -15.58
N LEU A 34 6.56 14.01 -14.29
CA LEU A 34 7.00 12.72 -13.77
C LEU A 34 5.83 11.74 -13.83
N THR A 35 5.93 10.73 -14.69
CA THR A 35 4.90 9.69 -14.81
C THR A 35 5.11 8.61 -13.76
N VAL A 36 4.12 8.49 -12.86
CA VAL A 36 4.11 7.50 -11.76
C VAL A 36 2.98 6.51 -11.96
N TYR A 37 3.29 5.22 -12.10
CA TYR A 37 2.29 4.18 -11.98
C TYR A 37 2.09 3.87 -10.51
N SER A 38 0.87 4.06 -10.00
CA SER A 38 0.56 3.98 -8.58
C SER A 38 -0.44 2.89 -8.25
N GLY A 39 0.02 1.86 -7.55
CA GLY A 39 -0.82 0.87 -6.87
C GLY A 39 -1.44 1.40 -5.56
N ARG A 40 -1.05 2.60 -5.14
CA ARG A 40 -1.67 3.32 -4.01
C ARG A 40 -2.91 4.05 -4.53
N SER A 41 -4.00 3.98 -3.79
CA SER A 41 -5.24 4.66 -4.21
C SER A 41 -5.07 6.18 -4.24
N GLU A 42 -5.76 6.83 -5.19
CA GLU A 42 -5.78 8.29 -5.31
C GLU A 42 -6.18 8.96 -3.99
N GLN A 43 -7.23 8.47 -3.35
CA GLN A 43 -7.72 8.99 -2.07
C GLN A 43 -6.64 9.04 -0.99
N LEU A 44 -5.71 8.07 -1.02
CA LEU A 44 -4.68 7.95 0.00
C LEU A 44 -3.49 8.87 -0.27
N ILE A 45 -3.09 9.05 -1.55
CA ILE A 45 -1.82 9.73 -1.87
C ILE A 45 -1.95 10.98 -2.73
N ALA A 46 -3.14 11.38 -3.19
CA ALA A 46 -3.25 12.60 -4.01
C ALA A 46 -2.66 13.82 -3.31
N GLY A 47 -3.00 14.04 -2.03
CA GLY A 47 -2.44 15.14 -1.25
C GLY A 47 -0.91 15.04 -1.04
N LEU A 48 -0.36 13.82 -1.04
CA LEU A 48 1.09 13.60 -0.99
C LEU A 48 1.77 14.04 -2.30
N LEU A 49 1.18 13.70 -3.45
CA LEU A 49 1.71 14.09 -4.76
C LEU A 49 1.59 15.59 -5.01
N GLU A 50 0.49 16.20 -4.56
CA GLU A 50 0.32 17.66 -4.59
C GLU A 50 1.39 18.37 -3.72
N LYS A 51 1.66 17.83 -2.53
CA LYS A 51 2.72 18.32 -1.64
C LYS A 51 4.10 18.23 -2.30
N PHE A 52 4.43 17.10 -2.95
CA PHE A 52 5.66 16.96 -3.71
C PHE A 52 5.79 18.04 -4.80
N THR A 53 4.73 18.21 -5.59
CA THR A 53 4.70 19.23 -6.65
C THR A 53 4.87 20.65 -6.08
N ALA A 54 4.21 20.97 -4.97
CA ALA A 54 4.32 22.26 -4.32
C ALA A 54 5.74 22.56 -3.78
N GLU A 55 6.42 21.53 -3.25
CA GLU A 55 7.75 21.67 -2.65
C GLU A 55 8.90 21.67 -3.68
N THR A 56 8.70 20.98 -4.81
CA THR A 56 9.78 20.73 -5.77
C THR A 56 9.59 21.42 -7.13
N GLY A 57 8.37 21.81 -7.45
CA GLY A 57 8.00 22.30 -8.79
C GLY A 57 7.85 21.18 -9.83
N ILE A 58 8.09 19.91 -9.47
CA ILE A 58 7.96 18.76 -10.35
C ILE A 58 6.50 18.32 -10.38
N VAL A 59 5.87 18.42 -11.55
CA VAL A 59 4.49 17.96 -11.74
C VAL A 59 4.49 16.43 -11.83
N VAL A 60 3.62 15.78 -11.06
CA VAL A 60 3.43 14.33 -11.12
C VAL A 60 2.16 14.01 -11.92
N GLN A 61 2.30 13.13 -12.90
CA GLN A 61 1.19 12.50 -13.61
C GLN A 61 1.04 11.07 -13.10
N ALA A 62 0.10 10.85 -12.17
CA ALA A 62 -0.16 9.54 -11.63
C ALA A 62 -1.16 8.75 -12.48
N ARG A 63 -0.84 7.49 -12.75
CA ARG A 63 -1.77 6.49 -13.25
C ARG A 63 -2.09 5.53 -12.12
N TYR A 64 -3.31 5.58 -11.63
CA TYR A 64 -3.79 4.72 -10.55
C TYR A 64 -4.34 3.39 -11.08
N GLY A 65 -4.10 2.31 -10.36
CA GLY A 65 -4.60 0.98 -10.67
C GLY A 65 -4.27 -0.01 -9.54
N ASP A 66 -4.69 -1.26 -9.69
CA ASP A 66 -4.22 -2.33 -8.82
C ASP A 66 -2.73 -2.61 -9.05
N SER A 67 -1.96 -2.87 -7.97
CA SER A 67 -0.51 -3.08 -8.08
C SER A 67 -0.15 -4.25 -8.99
N ALA A 68 -0.91 -5.34 -8.94
CA ALA A 68 -0.65 -6.51 -9.76
C ALA A 68 -0.99 -6.24 -11.24
N GLU A 69 -2.07 -5.51 -11.51
CA GLU A 69 -2.45 -5.09 -12.87
C GLU A 69 -1.41 -4.15 -13.47
N LEU A 70 -0.95 -3.16 -12.69
CA LEU A 70 0.10 -2.23 -13.14
C LEU A 70 1.44 -2.93 -13.34
N ALA A 71 1.80 -3.90 -12.48
CA ALA A 71 2.98 -4.73 -12.68
C ALA A 71 2.87 -5.53 -13.99
N ALA A 72 1.75 -6.22 -14.23
CA ALA A 72 1.51 -6.95 -15.48
C ALA A 72 1.60 -6.03 -16.70
N GLN A 73 1.04 -4.82 -16.62
CA GLN A 73 1.15 -3.82 -17.66
C GLN A 73 2.62 -3.40 -17.91
N LEU A 74 3.41 -3.16 -16.85
CA LEU A 74 4.83 -2.84 -16.98
C LEU A 74 5.62 -3.97 -17.65
N LEU A 75 5.28 -5.23 -17.34
CA LEU A 75 5.87 -6.39 -18.00
C LEU A 75 5.56 -6.43 -19.50
N GLU A 76 4.34 -6.08 -19.90
CA GLU A 76 3.93 -6.00 -21.32
C GLU A 76 4.58 -4.81 -22.02
N GLU A 77 4.62 -3.64 -21.41
CA GLU A 77 5.20 -2.42 -21.97
C GLU A 77 6.73 -2.50 -22.07
N GLY A 78 7.38 -3.21 -21.14
CA GLY A 78 8.83 -3.39 -21.08
C GLY A 78 9.58 -2.05 -21.07
N ALA A 79 10.63 -1.96 -21.87
CA ALA A 79 11.43 -0.75 -22.00
C ALA A 79 10.71 0.43 -22.68
N ALA A 80 9.54 0.19 -23.31
CA ALA A 80 8.72 1.22 -23.95
C ALA A 80 7.67 1.83 -23.00
N SER A 81 7.65 1.42 -21.73
CA SER A 81 6.72 1.98 -20.75
C SER A 81 6.93 3.49 -20.61
N PRO A 82 5.85 4.30 -20.58
CA PRO A 82 5.93 5.72 -20.28
C PRO A 82 6.16 5.97 -18.79
N ALA A 83 6.01 4.95 -17.93
CA ALA A 83 6.25 5.09 -16.50
C ALA A 83 7.73 5.35 -16.22
N GLN A 84 8.00 6.28 -15.32
CA GLN A 84 9.34 6.55 -14.81
C GLN A 84 9.52 5.93 -13.41
N VAL A 85 8.42 5.86 -12.64
CA VAL A 85 8.38 5.32 -11.29
C VAL A 85 7.20 4.36 -11.16
N PHE A 86 7.42 3.24 -10.49
CA PHE A 86 6.35 2.36 -10.00
C PHE A 86 6.25 2.47 -8.49
N PHE A 87 5.12 2.96 -7.98
CA PHE A 87 4.81 3.07 -6.56
C PHE A 87 3.75 2.04 -6.19
N ALA A 88 4.18 0.86 -5.79
CA ALA A 88 3.29 -0.26 -5.50
C ALA A 88 2.73 -0.24 -4.07
N GLN A 89 1.57 -0.85 -3.92
CA GLN A 89 0.93 -1.09 -2.62
C GLN A 89 1.59 -2.22 -1.84
N ASP A 90 2.26 -3.16 -2.50
CA ASP A 90 2.85 -4.35 -1.87
C ASP A 90 4.16 -4.76 -2.55
N ALA A 91 4.99 -5.48 -1.80
CA ALA A 91 6.31 -5.92 -2.25
C ALA A 91 6.25 -7.00 -3.34
N GLY A 92 5.17 -7.80 -3.40
CA GLY A 92 5.05 -8.84 -4.42
C GLY A 92 4.98 -8.28 -5.84
N ALA A 93 4.28 -7.14 -6.02
CA ALA A 93 4.24 -6.45 -7.30
C ALA A 93 5.60 -5.82 -7.68
N LEU A 94 6.34 -5.32 -6.68
CA LEU A 94 7.71 -4.80 -6.89
C LEU A 94 8.66 -5.92 -7.28
N GLY A 95 8.62 -7.06 -6.58
CA GLY A 95 9.43 -8.24 -6.87
C GLY A 95 9.21 -8.75 -8.30
N ALA A 96 7.95 -8.81 -8.77
CA ALA A 96 7.63 -9.25 -10.13
C ALA A 96 8.25 -8.33 -11.21
N VAL A 97 8.26 -7.02 -11.00
CA VAL A 97 8.87 -6.05 -11.91
C VAL A 97 10.41 -6.12 -11.83
N ASP A 98 10.95 -6.39 -10.63
CA ASP A 98 12.38 -6.55 -10.39
C ASP A 98 12.94 -7.83 -11.03
N GLU A 99 12.26 -8.97 -10.86
CA GLU A 99 12.60 -10.24 -11.51
C GLU A 99 12.65 -10.14 -13.04
N ALA A 100 11.79 -9.29 -13.62
CA ALA A 100 11.79 -9.00 -15.05
C ALA A 100 12.93 -8.05 -15.49
N GLY A 101 13.75 -7.54 -14.56
CA GLY A 101 14.85 -6.62 -14.84
C GLY A 101 14.40 -5.24 -15.31
N LEU A 102 13.18 -4.82 -14.97
CA LEU A 102 12.62 -3.55 -15.43
C LEU A 102 12.94 -2.36 -14.51
N PHE A 103 13.49 -2.60 -13.33
CA PHE A 103 14.01 -1.52 -12.48
C PHE A 103 15.48 -1.23 -12.74
N GLY A 104 15.82 0.05 -12.63
CA GLY A 104 17.21 0.51 -12.53
C GLY A 104 17.68 0.58 -11.07
N PRO A 105 18.99 0.79 -10.84
CA PRO A 105 19.50 0.99 -9.48
C PRO A 105 18.95 2.27 -8.87
N LEU A 106 18.59 2.21 -7.61
CA LEU A 106 18.22 3.39 -6.84
C LEU A 106 19.46 4.23 -6.49
N PRO A 107 19.32 5.56 -6.26
CA PRO A 107 20.44 6.36 -5.78
C PRO A 107 21.03 5.82 -4.48
N ASP A 108 22.35 5.85 -4.32
CA ASP A 108 23.08 5.31 -3.15
C ASP A 108 22.53 5.81 -1.81
N LYS A 109 22.15 7.10 -1.75
CA LYS A 109 21.57 7.71 -0.55
C LYS A 109 20.23 7.11 -0.13
N VAL A 110 19.52 6.52 -1.08
CA VAL A 110 18.21 5.87 -0.88
C VAL A 110 18.39 4.43 -0.46
N ALA A 111 19.32 3.75 -1.09
CA ALA A 111 19.53 2.32 -0.93
C ALA A 111 19.78 1.91 0.53
N ASP A 112 20.46 2.75 1.32
CA ASP A 112 20.83 2.44 2.71
C ASP A 112 19.96 3.15 3.78
N ALA A 113 19.01 3.97 3.37
CA ALA A 113 18.16 4.71 4.31
C ALA A 113 17.16 3.80 5.05
N ILE A 114 16.72 2.73 4.39
CA ILE A 114 15.70 1.81 4.89
C ILE A 114 16.35 0.47 5.26
N PRO A 115 15.94 -0.16 6.38
CA PRO A 115 16.46 -1.47 6.79
C PRO A 115 16.36 -2.51 5.67
N ALA A 116 17.36 -3.40 5.57
CA ALA A 116 17.49 -4.39 4.50
C ALA A 116 16.24 -5.30 4.38
N ALA A 117 15.53 -5.56 5.48
CA ALA A 117 14.31 -6.34 5.48
C ALA A 117 13.16 -5.72 4.66
N TYR A 118 13.24 -4.44 4.30
CA TYR A 118 12.16 -3.69 3.63
C TYR A 118 12.59 -3.11 2.28
N ARG A 119 13.61 -3.67 1.65
CA ARG A 119 14.10 -3.22 0.34
C ARG A 119 14.63 -4.37 -0.49
N SER A 120 14.76 -4.18 -1.80
CA SER A 120 15.40 -5.16 -2.69
C SER A 120 16.86 -5.38 -2.28
N PRO A 121 17.32 -6.63 -2.17
CA PRO A 121 18.73 -6.94 -2.00
C PRO A 121 19.62 -6.40 -3.13
N ALA A 122 19.05 -6.26 -4.35
CA ALA A 122 19.73 -5.71 -5.52
C ALA A 122 19.78 -4.17 -5.52
N GLY A 123 19.08 -3.49 -4.59
CA GLY A 123 19.04 -2.04 -4.54
C GLY A 123 18.21 -1.37 -5.64
N THR A 124 17.25 -2.08 -6.21
CA THR A 124 16.42 -1.66 -7.35
C THR A 124 15.07 -1.07 -6.92
N TRP A 125 14.56 -1.45 -5.75
CA TRP A 125 13.39 -0.86 -5.13
C TRP A 125 13.56 -0.74 -3.61
N THR A 126 12.75 0.11 -2.97
CA THR A 126 12.75 0.30 -1.52
C THR A 126 11.34 0.48 -0.99
N GLY A 127 11.12 0.02 0.24
CA GLY A 127 9.90 0.32 0.99
C GLY A 127 9.77 1.80 1.32
N VAL A 128 8.55 2.28 1.33
CA VAL A 128 8.18 3.67 1.65
C VAL A 128 7.39 3.72 2.96
N SER A 129 6.43 2.82 3.15
CA SER A 129 5.65 2.70 4.39
C SER A 129 5.35 1.25 4.70
N GLY A 130 5.27 0.91 5.97
CA GLY A 130 5.03 -0.44 6.45
C GLY A 130 3.62 -0.64 7.00
N ARG A 131 3.08 -1.82 6.81
CA ARG A 131 1.84 -2.25 7.43
C ARG A 131 1.94 -3.66 7.94
N VAL A 132 1.35 -3.89 9.11
CA VAL A 132 1.35 -5.20 9.73
C VAL A 132 -0.07 -5.75 9.76
N ARG A 133 -0.20 -7.04 9.56
CA ARG A 133 -1.44 -7.74 9.76
C ARG A 133 -1.71 -7.93 11.24
N VAL A 134 -2.98 -7.79 11.62
CA VAL A 134 -3.44 -7.93 12.99
C VAL A 134 -4.72 -8.73 13.02
N ILE A 135 -5.05 -9.26 14.19
CA ILE A 135 -6.35 -9.83 14.50
C ILE A 135 -7.22 -8.69 15.06
N ALA A 136 -8.22 -8.25 14.31
CA ALA A 136 -9.31 -7.45 14.87
C ALA A 136 -10.19 -8.39 15.69
N TYR A 137 -10.59 -7.98 16.90
CA TYR A 137 -11.45 -8.79 17.74
C TYR A 137 -12.55 -7.97 18.42
N ASP A 138 -13.67 -8.59 18.67
CA ASP A 138 -14.78 -8.01 19.42
C ASP A 138 -14.40 -7.91 20.91
N GLY A 139 -14.07 -6.70 21.37
CA GLY A 139 -13.63 -6.48 22.75
C GLY A 139 -14.70 -6.69 23.81
N GLU A 140 -15.98 -6.82 23.43
CA GLU A 140 -17.08 -7.13 24.35
C GLU A 140 -17.32 -8.65 24.46
N ALA A 141 -17.08 -9.41 23.37
CA ALA A 141 -17.31 -10.85 23.32
C ALA A 141 -16.05 -11.65 23.69
N VAL A 142 -14.86 -11.18 23.30
CA VAL A 142 -13.60 -11.90 23.46
C VAL A 142 -12.71 -11.17 24.47
N PRO A 143 -12.46 -11.75 25.65
CA PRO A 143 -11.48 -11.21 26.58
C PRO A 143 -10.09 -11.12 25.94
N ALA A 144 -9.36 -10.04 26.17
CA ALA A 144 -8.04 -9.79 25.57
C ALA A 144 -7.02 -10.93 25.81
N ALA A 145 -7.14 -11.65 26.92
CA ALA A 145 -6.29 -12.79 27.26
C ALA A 145 -6.61 -14.05 26.44
N GLU A 146 -7.78 -14.12 25.81
CA GLU A 146 -8.26 -15.24 25.00
C GLU A 146 -8.11 -15.02 23.50
N VAL A 147 -7.71 -13.82 23.10
CA VAL A 147 -7.45 -13.50 21.68
C VAL A 147 -6.29 -14.36 21.17
N PRO A 148 -6.45 -15.02 20.00
CA PRO A 148 -5.39 -15.82 19.40
C PRO A 148 -4.08 -15.04 19.24
N ARG A 149 -2.98 -15.70 19.56
CA ARG A 149 -1.62 -15.13 19.37
C ARG A 149 -0.91 -15.72 18.17
N SER A 150 -1.53 -16.67 17.50
CA SER A 150 -1.09 -17.25 16.24
C SER A 150 -2.26 -17.30 15.26
N ILE A 151 -1.96 -17.11 13.97
CA ILE A 151 -2.96 -17.31 12.93
C ILE A 151 -3.46 -18.75 12.86
N PHE A 152 -2.64 -19.71 13.32
CA PHE A 152 -3.03 -21.13 13.35
C PHE A 152 -4.16 -21.39 14.34
N ASP A 153 -4.24 -20.63 15.44
CA ASP A 153 -5.29 -20.75 16.46
C ASP A 153 -6.68 -20.30 15.92
N LEU A 154 -6.71 -19.53 14.83
CA LEU A 154 -7.97 -19.11 14.18
C LEU A 154 -8.77 -20.27 13.61
N THR A 155 -8.15 -21.44 13.46
CA THR A 155 -8.81 -22.68 13.00
C THR A 155 -9.38 -23.53 14.13
N GLU A 156 -9.27 -23.09 15.38
CA GLU A 156 -9.83 -23.81 16.52
C GLU A 156 -11.37 -23.89 16.43
N PRO A 157 -12.00 -25.01 16.81
CA PRO A 157 -13.45 -25.19 16.70
C PRO A 157 -14.30 -24.16 17.44
N ARG A 158 -13.74 -23.53 18.49
CA ARG A 158 -14.43 -22.47 19.23
C ARG A 158 -14.73 -21.23 18.39
N TRP A 159 -13.96 -21.01 17.33
CA TRP A 159 -14.14 -19.89 16.42
C TRP A 159 -14.98 -20.21 15.19
N LYS A 160 -15.73 -21.34 15.22
CA LYS A 160 -16.56 -21.73 14.08
C LYS A 160 -17.58 -20.65 13.71
N GLY A 161 -17.51 -20.18 12.45
CA GLY A 161 -18.37 -19.12 11.93
C GLY A 161 -18.03 -17.72 12.45
N GLN A 162 -16.97 -17.57 13.26
CA GLN A 162 -16.62 -16.33 13.95
C GLN A 162 -15.35 -15.65 13.42
N VAL A 163 -14.70 -16.21 12.40
CA VAL A 163 -13.49 -15.64 11.77
C VAL A 163 -13.84 -15.04 10.42
N ALA A 164 -13.37 -13.81 10.17
CA ALA A 164 -13.58 -13.08 8.92
C ALA A 164 -12.28 -12.84 8.15
N LEU A 165 -12.32 -13.06 6.84
CA LEU A 165 -11.22 -12.86 5.89
C LEU A 165 -11.69 -12.09 4.66
N ALA A 166 -10.76 -11.49 3.92
CA ALA A 166 -10.98 -10.88 2.61
C ALA A 166 -10.10 -11.56 1.54
N PRO A 167 -10.49 -12.74 1.02
CA PRO A 167 -9.61 -13.56 0.18
C PRO A 167 -9.24 -12.93 -1.16
N THR A 168 -10.09 -12.04 -1.70
CA THR A 168 -9.84 -11.31 -2.95
C THR A 168 -9.01 -10.04 -2.76
N ASN A 169 -8.75 -9.65 -1.50
CA ASN A 169 -7.96 -8.46 -1.20
C ASN A 169 -6.46 -8.75 -1.35
N ALA A 170 -5.75 -7.88 -2.06
CA ALA A 170 -4.31 -8.03 -2.34
C ALA A 170 -3.46 -8.21 -1.08
N SER A 171 -3.81 -7.53 0.04
CA SER A 171 -3.04 -7.68 1.28
C SER A 171 -3.23 -9.05 1.96
N PHE A 172 -4.39 -9.69 1.79
CA PHE A 172 -4.60 -11.07 2.24
C PHE A 172 -3.83 -12.05 1.37
N GLN A 173 -3.85 -11.83 0.06
CA GLN A 173 -3.11 -12.66 -0.90
C GLN A 173 -1.59 -12.58 -0.66
N ALA A 174 -1.05 -11.39 -0.44
CA ALA A 174 0.37 -11.21 -0.07
C ALA A 174 0.71 -11.93 1.25
N PHE A 175 -0.18 -11.87 2.24
CA PHE A 175 -0.01 -12.61 3.49
C PHE A 175 -0.01 -14.13 3.29
N VAL A 176 -0.93 -14.68 2.48
CA VAL A 176 -0.95 -16.11 2.15
C VAL A 176 0.29 -16.50 1.35
N THR A 177 0.78 -15.62 0.46
CA THR A 177 2.04 -15.85 -0.25
C THR A 177 3.21 -15.94 0.72
N ALA A 178 3.31 -15.03 1.68
CA ALA A 178 4.35 -15.08 2.72
C ALA A 178 4.26 -16.37 3.56
N MET A 179 3.04 -16.79 3.91
CA MET A 179 2.83 -18.03 4.63
C MET A 179 3.26 -19.26 3.80
N ARG A 180 3.02 -19.26 2.48
CA ARG A 180 3.51 -20.31 1.58
C ARG A 180 5.02 -20.37 1.54
N VAL A 181 5.68 -19.22 1.53
CA VAL A 181 7.14 -19.13 1.51
C VAL A 181 7.75 -19.58 2.85
N SER A 182 7.19 -19.15 3.99
CA SER A 182 7.73 -19.49 5.32
C SER A 182 7.39 -20.90 5.80
N GLU A 183 6.14 -21.32 5.63
CA GLU A 183 5.62 -22.59 6.18
C GLU A 183 5.51 -23.70 5.13
N GLY A 184 5.59 -23.34 3.86
CA GLY A 184 5.38 -24.25 2.73
C GLY A 184 3.93 -24.37 2.29
N ASP A 185 3.75 -24.77 1.01
CA ASP A 185 2.45 -24.88 0.36
C ASP A 185 1.48 -25.81 1.07
N GLN A 186 1.97 -26.95 1.56
CA GLN A 186 1.12 -27.95 2.22
C GLN A 186 0.52 -27.43 3.53
N VAL A 187 1.32 -26.80 4.38
CA VAL A 187 0.87 -26.24 5.67
C VAL A 187 -0.12 -25.11 5.44
N THR A 188 0.20 -24.22 4.49
CA THR A 188 -0.68 -23.11 4.12
C THR A 188 -2.01 -23.59 3.59
N LYS A 189 -2.01 -24.57 2.68
CA LYS A 189 -3.24 -25.15 2.14
C LYS A 189 -4.10 -25.78 3.24
N GLN A 190 -3.51 -26.56 4.13
CA GLN A 190 -4.22 -27.18 5.25
C GLN A 190 -4.82 -26.13 6.20
N TRP A 191 -4.12 -25.02 6.44
CA TRP A 191 -4.64 -23.92 7.24
C TRP A 191 -5.87 -23.28 6.58
N LEU A 192 -5.81 -23.00 5.27
CA LEU A 192 -6.94 -22.47 4.50
C LEU A 192 -8.14 -23.42 4.49
N GLU A 193 -7.91 -24.73 4.26
CA GLU A 193 -8.94 -25.75 4.29
C GLU A 193 -9.64 -25.80 5.66
N ARG A 194 -8.87 -25.76 6.77
CA ARG A 194 -9.44 -25.72 8.13
C ARG A 194 -10.28 -24.48 8.39
N LEU A 195 -9.90 -23.32 7.84
CA LEU A 195 -10.72 -22.10 7.94
C LEU A 195 -12.04 -22.27 7.19
N VAL A 196 -12.01 -22.90 6.01
CA VAL A 196 -13.24 -23.20 5.24
C VAL A 196 -14.12 -24.18 6.02
N ASP A 197 -13.57 -25.28 6.55
CA ASP A 197 -14.27 -26.26 7.38
C ASP A 197 -14.84 -25.63 8.66
N ASN A 198 -14.22 -24.56 9.13
CA ASN A 198 -14.65 -23.79 10.30
C ASN A 198 -15.62 -22.65 9.94
N ASP A 199 -16.24 -22.70 8.76
CA ASP A 199 -17.25 -21.75 8.28
C ASP A 199 -16.76 -20.28 8.29
N VAL A 200 -15.52 -20.03 7.84
CA VAL A 200 -14.94 -18.67 7.77
C VAL A 200 -15.82 -17.71 6.98
N GLN A 201 -16.01 -16.50 7.48
CA GLN A 201 -16.83 -15.48 6.85
C GLN A 201 -15.99 -14.69 5.83
N LYS A 202 -16.48 -14.60 4.58
CA LYS A 202 -15.78 -13.94 3.46
C LYS A 202 -16.30 -12.55 3.23
N PHE A 203 -15.40 -11.57 3.16
CA PHE A 203 -15.67 -10.18 2.86
C PHE A 203 -14.82 -9.71 1.66
N GLU A 204 -15.24 -8.65 1.00
CA GLU A 204 -14.49 -8.08 -0.13
C GLU A 204 -13.29 -7.24 0.33
N LYS A 205 -13.39 -6.57 1.49
CA LYS A 205 -12.42 -5.57 1.96
C LYS A 205 -12.17 -5.67 3.47
N ASN A 206 -10.95 -5.32 3.89
CA ASN A 206 -10.59 -5.26 5.31
C ASN A 206 -11.46 -4.30 6.13
N ALA A 207 -11.90 -3.17 5.55
CA ALA A 207 -12.78 -2.24 6.23
C ALA A 207 -14.13 -2.89 6.60
N LEU A 208 -14.70 -3.72 5.70
CA LEU A 208 -15.95 -4.44 5.96
C LEU A 208 -15.78 -5.51 7.06
N ILE A 209 -14.60 -6.15 7.14
CA ILE A 209 -14.27 -7.05 8.24
C ILE A 209 -14.28 -6.28 9.57
N LEU A 210 -13.59 -5.14 9.60
CA LEU A 210 -13.55 -4.31 10.81
C LEU A 210 -14.95 -3.84 11.22
N ASP A 211 -15.78 -3.42 10.26
CA ASP A 211 -17.16 -3.03 10.52
C ASP A 211 -17.99 -4.19 11.09
N ALA A 212 -17.82 -5.40 10.56
CA ALA A 212 -18.51 -6.60 11.06
C ALA A 212 -18.08 -6.96 12.49
N VAL A 213 -16.79 -6.92 12.80
CA VAL A 213 -16.26 -7.11 14.17
C VAL A 213 -16.79 -6.02 15.09
N ASN A 214 -16.74 -4.77 14.65
CA ASN A 214 -17.20 -3.62 15.46
C ASN A 214 -18.71 -3.64 15.72
N ALA A 215 -19.49 -4.28 14.86
CA ALA A 215 -20.92 -4.51 15.03
C ALA A 215 -21.26 -5.80 15.81
N GLY A 216 -20.26 -6.60 16.20
CA GLY A 216 -20.46 -7.87 16.89
C GLY A 216 -21.07 -8.98 16.01
N GLN A 217 -20.90 -8.89 14.70
CA GLN A 217 -21.39 -9.90 13.74
C GLN A 217 -20.44 -11.10 13.65
N VAL A 218 -19.15 -10.87 13.86
CA VAL A 218 -18.11 -11.88 13.98
C VAL A 218 -17.16 -11.49 15.11
N GLU A 219 -16.53 -12.46 15.73
CA GLU A 219 -15.66 -12.23 16.89
C GLU A 219 -14.23 -11.85 16.50
N LEU A 220 -13.73 -12.38 15.37
CA LEU A 220 -12.35 -12.21 14.91
C LEU A 220 -12.30 -11.85 13.41
N GLY A 221 -11.29 -11.07 13.03
CA GLY A 221 -11.03 -10.77 11.62
C GLY A 221 -9.56 -10.47 11.34
N LEU A 222 -9.03 -10.94 10.20
CA LEU A 222 -7.68 -10.62 9.78
C LEU A 222 -7.69 -9.35 8.91
N ILE A 223 -7.12 -8.27 9.43
CA ILE A 223 -7.01 -6.97 8.76
C ILE A 223 -5.59 -6.40 8.84
N ASN A 224 -5.32 -5.31 8.14
CA ASN A 224 -4.14 -4.49 8.42
C ASN A 224 -4.44 -3.51 9.57
N HIS A 225 -3.43 -3.21 10.40
CA HIS A 225 -3.58 -2.42 11.62
C HIS A 225 -4.20 -1.04 11.39
N TYR A 226 -3.83 -0.35 10.31
CA TYR A 226 -4.21 1.05 10.07
C TYR A 226 -5.72 1.24 9.89
N TYR A 227 -6.46 0.23 9.40
CA TYR A 227 -7.94 0.32 9.30
C TYR A 227 -8.60 0.60 10.64
N TRP A 228 -8.07 0.01 11.72
CA TRP A 228 -8.58 0.29 13.06
C TRP A 228 -8.33 1.74 13.48
N TYR A 229 -7.12 2.26 13.20
CA TYR A 229 -6.75 3.64 13.54
C TYR A 229 -7.57 4.66 12.75
N GLU A 230 -7.76 4.43 11.46
CA GLU A 230 -8.61 5.27 10.59
C GLU A 230 -10.04 5.31 11.14
N LYS A 231 -10.64 4.15 11.42
CA LYS A 231 -11.99 4.07 11.97
C LYS A 231 -12.09 4.72 13.35
N ALA A 232 -11.12 4.49 14.22
CA ALA A 232 -11.07 5.09 15.55
C ALA A 232 -10.89 6.61 15.51
N ALA A 233 -10.21 7.15 14.50
CA ALA A 233 -10.11 8.59 14.28
C ALA A 233 -11.43 9.19 13.81
N GLU A 234 -12.20 8.44 13.01
CA GLU A 234 -13.51 8.85 12.50
C GLU A 234 -14.58 8.88 13.60
N VAL A 235 -14.70 7.79 14.38
CA VAL A 235 -15.82 7.61 15.32
C VAL A 235 -15.45 7.86 16.80
N GLY A 236 -14.17 8.00 17.11
CA GLY A 236 -13.61 8.07 18.47
C GLY A 236 -13.23 6.69 19.02
N LYS A 237 -12.05 6.59 19.64
CA LYS A 237 -11.53 5.32 20.21
C LYS A 237 -12.49 4.68 21.22
N SER A 238 -13.20 5.50 22.02
CA SER A 238 -14.16 5.00 23.02
C SER A 238 -15.45 4.43 22.43
N ALA A 239 -15.73 4.71 21.15
CA ALA A 239 -16.88 4.15 20.42
C ALA A 239 -16.52 2.83 19.69
N MET A 240 -15.25 2.45 19.68
CA MET A 240 -14.79 1.21 19.05
C MET A 240 -15.02 0.01 19.96
N ARG A 241 -15.95 -0.86 19.56
CA ARG A 241 -16.11 -2.21 20.12
C ARG A 241 -14.99 -3.12 19.66
N ALA A 242 -14.65 -3.06 18.36
CA ALA A 242 -13.49 -3.77 17.81
C ALA A 242 -12.18 -3.25 18.41
N GLN A 243 -11.33 -4.20 18.80
CA GLN A 243 -9.94 -3.95 19.21
C GLN A 243 -9.00 -4.69 18.25
N ILE A 244 -7.68 -4.44 18.36
CA ILE A 244 -6.67 -5.16 17.57
C ILE A 244 -5.65 -5.84 18.46
N ALA A 245 -5.19 -7.01 18.03
CA ALA A 245 -4.11 -7.76 18.66
C ALA A 245 -3.05 -8.13 17.62
N PHE A 246 -1.79 -8.02 18.01
CA PHE A 246 -0.66 -8.49 17.22
C PHE A 246 -0.40 -9.96 17.55
N THR A 247 -0.07 -10.75 16.53
CA THR A 247 0.35 -12.15 16.71
C THR A 247 1.73 -12.24 17.37
N ALA A 248 2.12 -13.41 17.81
CA ALA A 248 3.43 -13.62 18.43
C ALA A 248 4.57 -13.36 17.43
N PRO A 249 5.75 -12.92 17.91
CA PRO A 249 6.92 -12.76 17.03
C PRO A 249 7.27 -14.06 16.31
N GLY A 250 7.51 -13.98 15.01
CA GLY A 250 7.78 -15.13 14.14
C GLY A 250 6.55 -15.83 13.57
N ASP A 251 5.35 -15.50 14.06
CA ASP A 251 4.11 -15.98 13.46
C ASP A 251 3.90 -15.39 12.06
N PRO A 252 3.41 -16.16 11.07
CA PRO A 252 3.12 -15.62 9.75
C PRO A 252 2.18 -14.41 9.78
N GLY A 253 1.29 -14.34 10.78
CA GLY A 253 0.41 -13.19 11.03
C GLY A 253 1.13 -11.90 11.43
N SER A 254 2.41 -11.97 11.81
CA SER A 254 3.25 -10.79 12.12
C SER A 254 3.94 -10.19 10.89
N LEU A 255 3.62 -10.64 9.68
CA LEU A 255 4.22 -10.13 8.45
C LEU A 255 4.08 -8.61 8.38
N VAL A 256 5.20 -7.93 8.25
CA VAL A 256 5.26 -6.52 7.86
C VAL A 256 5.43 -6.45 6.35
N ASN A 257 4.36 -6.13 5.65
CA ASN A 257 4.41 -5.84 4.21
C ASN A 257 4.62 -4.35 4.00
N VAL A 258 5.19 -3.97 2.86
CA VAL A 258 5.51 -2.58 2.56
C VAL A 258 4.81 -2.10 1.29
N ALA A 259 4.40 -0.84 1.29
CA ALA A 259 4.29 -0.09 0.05
C ALA A 259 5.69 0.38 -0.31
N GLY A 260 6.06 0.28 -1.58
CA GLY A 260 7.43 0.58 -1.99
C GLY A 260 7.51 1.17 -3.38
N VAL A 261 8.68 1.64 -3.74
CA VAL A 261 8.93 2.40 -4.96
C VAL A 261 10.20 1.92 -5.65
N GLY A 262 10.13 1.79 -6.99
CA GLY A 262 11.27 1.56 -7.86
C GLY A 262 11.27 2.54 -9.04
N ILE A 263 12.45 2.85 -9.55
CA ILE A 263 12.64 3.66 -10.76
C ILE A 263 12.81 2.70 -11.93
N LEU A 264 12.02 2.88 -13.01
CA LEU A 264 12.13 2.03 -14.18
C LEU A 264 13.53 2.20 -14.82
N ALA A 265 14.10 1.13 -15.35
CA ALA A 265 15.42 1.13 -16.00
C ALA A 265 15.49 2.14 -17.16
N SER A 266 14.38 2.31 -17.90
CA SER A 266 14.22 3.33 -18.94
C SER A 266 14.35 4.77 -18.43
N ALA A 267 14.13 4.98 -17.12
CA ALA A 267 14.18 6.28 -16.45
C ALA A 267 15.31 6.40 -15.42
N SER A 268 16.29 5.47 -15.40
CA SER A 268 17.38 5.46 -14.40
C SER A 268 18.24 6.73 -14.40
N GLY A 269 18.25 7.50 -15.49
CA GLY A 269 18.89 8.82 -15.58
C GLY A 269 18.01 10.01 -15.18
N SER A 270 16.75 9.77 -14.78
CA SER A 270 15.80 10.84 -14.44
C SER A 270 16.11 11.42 -13.06
N THR A 271 16.55 12.68 -13.04
CA THR A 271 16.77 13.43 -11.79
C THR A 271 15.45 13.64 -11.02
N ASP A 272 14.33 13.70 -11.73
CA ASP A 272 13.01 13.90 -11.14
C ASP A 272 12.50 12.65 -10.43
N ALA A 273 12.70 11.47 -11.06
CA ALA A 273 12.40 10.19 -10.44
C ALA A 273 13.26 9.96 -9.19
N ALA A 274 14.58 10.21 -9.28
CA ALA A 274 15.47 10.11 -8.13
C ALA A 274 15.04 11.06 -6.99
N ARG A 275 14.71 12.32 -7.32
CA ARG A 275 14.23 13.29 -6.33
C ARG A 275 12.91 12.88 -5.68
N PHE A 276 12.01 12.27 -6.44
CA PHE A 276 10.74 11.79 -5.91
C PHE A 276 10.97 10.68 -4.88
N VAL A 277 11.83 9.70 -5.18
CA VAL A 277 12.15 8.60 -4.26
C VAL A 277 12.88 9.12 -3.02
N GLU A 278 13.89 10.00 -3.17
CA GLU A 278 14.59 10.63 -2.04
C GLU A 278 13.60 11.40 -1.13
N TRP A 279 12.65 12.10 -1.74
CA TRP A 279 11.67 12.89 -1.01
C TRP A 279 10.69 11.99 -0.22
N LEU A 280 10.22 10.88 -0.80
CA LEU A 280 9.36 9.90 -0.11
C LEU A 280 10.03 9.32 1.14
N LEU A 281 11.36 9.19 1.14
CA LEU A 281 12.12 8.65 2.26
C LEU A 281 12.62 9.71 3.25
N SER A 282 12.32 10.99 3.01
CA SER A 282 12.68 12.05 3.95
C SER A 282 11.88 11.94 5.26
N ALA A 283 12.50 12.31 6.40
CA ALA A 283 11.83 12.23 7.69
C ALA A 283 10.47 12.95 7.76
N PRO A 284 10.29 14.16 7.16
CA PRO A 284 8.98 14.81 7.13
C PRO A 284 7.91 14.01 6.39
N ILE A 285 8.28 13.30 5.31
CA ILE A 285 7.34 12.51 4.52
C ILE A 285 7.07 11.17 5.18
N GLN A 286 8.05 10.56 5.78
CA GLN A 286 7.85 9.38 6.62
C GLN A 286 6.92 9.69 7.79
N GLN A 287 7.05 10.86 8.43
CA GLN A 287 6.11 11.32 9.46
C GLN A 287 4.71 11.60 8.88
N TRP A 288 4.62 12.07 7.63
CA TRP A 288 3.34 12.25 6.95
C TRP A 288 2.56 10.95 6.83
N PHE A 289 3.21 9.82 6.46
CA PHE A 289 2.56 8.51 6.43
C PHE A 289 2.03 8.11 7.80
N VAL A 290 2.86 8.25 8.85
CA VAL A 290 2.44 7.95 10.22
C VAL A 290 1.19 8.75 10.65
N THR A 291 1.14 10.03 10.27
CA THR A 291 0.09 10.94 10.72
C THR A 291 -1.19 10.83 9.91
N ASN A 292 -1.07 10.59 8.58
CA ASN A 292 -2.22 10.68 7.66
C ASN A 292 -2.76 9.31 7.24
N THR A 293 -1.94 8.25 7.32
CA THR A 293 -2.32 6.89 6.91
C THR A 293 -2.19 5.87 8.03
N TYR A 294 -1.66 6.27 9.20
CA TYR A 294 -1.36 5.37 10.33
C TYR A 294 -0.45 4.19 9.97
N GLU A 295 0.18 4.21 8.81
CA GLU A 295 1.19 3.23 8.43
C GLU A 295 2.50 3.48 9.19
N TYR A 296 3.33 2.46 9.31
CA TYR A 296 4.67 2.61 9.88
C TYR A 296 5.58 3.38 8.94
N ALA A 297 6.30 4.35 9.49
CA ALA A 297 7.52 4.84 8.84
C ALA A 297 8.55 3.71 8.80
N LEU A 298 9.27 3.59 7.68
CA LEU A 298 10.37 2.63 7.56
C LEU A 298 11.72 3.26 7.90
N LEU A 299 11.79 4.59 7.98
CA LEU A 299 12.97 5.30 8.46
C LEU A 299 13.08 5.16 9.97
N PRO A 300 14.16 4.55 10.51
CA PRO A 300 14.26 4.23 11.95
C PRO A 300 14.18 5.42 12.90
N SER A 301 14.47 6.63 12.40
CA SER A 301 14.41 7.87 13.19
C SER A 301 12.99 8.41 13.40
N VAL A 302 11.98 7.86 12.71
CA VAL A 302 10.60 8.32 12.79
C VAL A 302 9.79 7.31 13.62
N PRO A 303 9.23 7.74 14.76
CA PRO A 303 8.47 6.84 15.64
C PRO A 303 7.12 6.47 14.98
N PRO A 304 6.56 5.29 15.34
CA PRO A 304 5.22 4.89 14.91
C PRO A 304 4.12 5.79 15.51
N ALA A 305 2.90 5.65 15.02
CA ALA A 305 1.74 6.32 15.59
C ALA A 305 1.52 5.89 17.05
N GLU A 306 0.91 6.78 17.84
CA GLU A 306 0.62 6.52 19.25
C GLU A 306 -0.21 5.24 19.45
N GLY A 307 0.28 4.36 20.29
CA GLY A 307 -0.35 3.07 20.61
C GLY A 307 0.10 1.92 19.71
N LEU A 308 0.90 2.17 18.67
CA LEU A 308 1.56 1.12 17.90
C LEU A 308 2.88 0.69 18.59
N PRO A 309 3.19 -0.62 18.62
CA PRO A 309 4.50 -1.09 19.06
C PRO A 309 5.60 -0.59 18.11
N PRO A 310 6.86 -0.46 18.56
CA PRO A 310 7.98 -0.17 17.68
C PRO A 310 8.09 -1.19 16.54
N LEU A 311 8.40 -0.73 15.33
CA LEU A 311 8.45 -1.61 14.13
C LEU A 311 9.47 -2.76 14.30
N ASP A 312 10.60 -2.50 14.94
CA ASP A 312 11.66 -3.48 15.23
C ASP A 312 11.26 -4.57 16.24
N SER A 313 10.18 -4.33 17.00
CA SER A 313 9.59 -5.33 17.90
C SER A 313 8.66 -6.30 17.15
N LEU A 314 8.20 -5.93 15.96
CA LEU A 314 7.36 -6.75 15.10
C LEU A 314 8.25 -7.65 14.24
N ARG A 315 8.52 -8.84 14.76
CA ARG A 315 9.28 -9.86 14.04
C ARG A 315 8.31 -10.73 13.26
N GLY A 316 8.20 -10.46 11.95
CA GLY A 316 7.52 -11.34 11.00
C GLY A 316 8.27 -12.67 10.80
N PRO A 317 7.71 -13.55 9.94
CA PRO A 317 8.44 -14.73 9.49
C PRO A 317 9.71 -14.30 8.75
N ASP A 318 10.72 -15.17 8.71
CA ASP A 318 11.98 -14.96 7.98
C ASP A 318 11.74 -15.17 6.48
N VAL A 319 11.17 -14.17 5.84
CA VAL A 319 10.81 -14.16 4.40
C VAL A 319 11.34 -12.89 3.79
N ALA A 320 12.12 -13.02 2.73
CA ALA A 320 12.49 -11.88 1.91
C ALA A 320 11.25 -11.36 1.17
N LEU A 321 11.05 -10.04 1.15
CA LEU A 321 9.86 -9.45 0.51
C LEU A 321 9.83 -9.70 -1.01
N ASP A 322 10.96 -9.91 -1.65
CA ASP A 322 11.05 -10.32 -3.07
C ASP A 322 10.40 -11.69 -3.32
N ASP A 323 10.46 -12.60 -2.34
CA ASP A 323 9.84 -13.93 -2.46
C ASP A 323 8.31 -13.88 -2.52
N LEU A 324 7.70 -12.72 -2.26
CA LEU A 324 6.26 -12.48 -2.40
C LEU A 324 5.80 -12.37 -3.87
N ALA A 325 6.69 -12.39 -4.84
CA ALA A 325 6.37 -12.36 -6.27
C ALA A 325 5.56 -13.59 -6.75
N SER A 326 5.57 -14.71 -5.99
CA SER A 326 4.86 -15.95 -6.36
C SER A 326 3.32 -15.90 -6.20
N LEU A 327 2.70 -14.73 -6.42
CA LEU A 327 1.25 -14.52 -6.33
C LEU A 327 0.40 -15.49 -7.18
N PRO A 328 0.74 -15.85 -8.43
CA PRO A 328 -0.10 -16.77 -9.22
C PRO A 328 -0.36 -18.11 -8.53
N ALA A 329 0.63 -18.67 -7.86
CA ALA A 329 0.47 -19.93 -7.11
C ALA A 329 -0.43 -19.77 -5.87
N THR A 330 -0.41 -18.59 -5.23
CA THR A 330 -1.33 -18.26 -4.14
C THR A 330 -2.78 -18.16 -4.63
N LEU A 331 -3.00 -17.50 -5.77
CA LEU A 331 -4.34 -17.38 -6.35
C LEU A 331 -4.93 -18.74 -6.71
N ALA A 332 -4.12 -19.62 -7.32
CA ALA A 332 -4.52 -21.00 -7.62
C ALA A 332 -4.86 -21.78 -6.34
N MET A 333 -4.08 -21.63 -5.28
CA MET A 333 -4.36 -22.29 -3.99
C MET A 333 -5.67 -21.78 -3.35
N LEU A 334 -5.92 -20.47 -3.37
CA LEU A 334 -7.16 -19.88 -2.85
C LEU A 334 -8.41 -20.34 -3.62
N GLU A 335 -8.28 -20.51 -4.94
CA GLU A 335 -9.34 -21.06 -5.79
C GLU A 335 -9.59 -22.55 -5.48
N ASP A 336 -8.52 -23.35 -5.36
CA ASP A 336 -8.59 -24.78 -5.08
C ASP A 336 -9.27 -25.10 -3.73
N VAL A 337 -9.10 -24.25 -2.72
CA VAL A 337 -9.77 -24.38 -1.42
C VAL A 337 -11.15 -23.70 -1.34
N GLY A 338 -11.64 -23.09 -2.42
CA GLY A 338 -12.97 -22.46 -2.48
C GLY A 338 -13.07 -21.10 -1.77
N LEU A 339 -11.96 -20.41 -1.58
CA LEU A 339 -11.93 -19.06 -0.99
C LEU A 339 -12.03 -17.94 -2.04
N ARG A 340 -11.78 -18.29 -3.30
CA ARG A 340 -11.87 -17.36 -4.42
C ARG A 340 -12.79 -17.87 -5.52
#